data_638590b1b770a24fad47fa39989b124e
#
_entry.id   638590b1b770a24fad47fa39989b124e
#
_cell.length_a   1.000
_cell.length_b   1.000
_cell.length_c   1.000
_cell.angle_alpha   90.00
_cell.angle_beta   90.00
_cell.angle_gamma   90.00
#
_symmetry.space_group_name_H-M   'P 1'
#
loop_
_entity.id
_entity.type
_entity.pdbx_description
1 polymer ?
#
loop_
_entity_poly.entity_id
_entity_poly.type
_entity_poly.pdbx_seq_one_letter_code
_entity_poly.pdbx_strand_id
1 'polypeptide(L)'
;MKVKLIITSTFFLFLSSCEENPFSSKSSIPHRKINGIINLEGVELYPGGNHSGIFVWSNQLGISTSSGADGSFELELPAASSPNGGGIADGDYIIYFFISNYELSTVEVTFASGEILNDNRIIKIDGELRKKVNLRRMVQINTSVQPSIFPKNFEEDVKVIIKATPDRSDIFFYLKGLEIPR
;
A
#
# COMPACT_ATOMS: atom_id res chain seq x y z
N MET A 1 69.62 31.95 -35.21
CA MET A 1 69.01 32.55 -34.02
C MET A 1 67.52 32.78 -34.22
N LYS A 2 66.70 31.81 -33.82
CA LYS A 2 65.25 31.92 -33.71
C LYS A 2 64.72 30.58 -33.23
N VAL A 3 64.88 30.34 -31.94
CA VAL A 3 64.21 29.22 -31.26
C VAL A 3 63.53 29.82 -30.03
N LYS A 4 62.28 30.27 -30.18
CA LYS A 4 61.36 30.59 -29.08
C LYS A 4 59.99 30.70 -29.74
N LEU A 5 59.23 29.70 -29.60
CA LEU A 5 57.74 29.76 -29.57
C LEU A 5 57.09 28.45 -29.99
N ILE A 6 57.30 27.39 -29.26
CA ILE A 6 56.51 26.14 -29.45
C ILE A 6 56.22 25.42 -28.10
N ILE A 7 56.34 26.06 -26.93
CA ILE A 7 56.08 25.36 -25.66
C ILE A 7 54.81 25.83 -24.97
N THR A 8 54.02 26.75 -25.55
CA THR A 8 52.87 27.30 -24.84
C THR A 8 51.52 26.77 -25.31
N SER A 9 51.46 25.88 -26.29
CA SER A 9 50.19 25.40 -26.83
C SER A 9 49.75 23.99 -26.39
N THR A 10 50.62 23.26 -25.68
CA THR A 10 50.31 21.87 -25.32
C THR A 10 49.78 21.71 -23.90
N PHE A 11 49.72 22.79 -23.12
CA PHE A 11 49.27 22.73 -21.72
C PHE A 11 47.74 23.04 -21.52
N PHE A 12 47.04 23.42 -22.58
CA PHE A 12 45.65 23.84 -22.48
C PHE A 12 44.64 22.76 -22.86
N LEU A 13 45.08 21.56 -23.26
CA LEU A 13 44.19 20.47 -23.70
C LEU A 13 43.88 19.41 -22.63
N PHE A 14 44.38 19.59 -21.40
CA PHE A 14 44.12 18.62 -20.31
C PHE A 14 43.10 19.07 -19.27
N LEU A 15 42.42 20.19 -19.44
CA LEU A 15 41.45 20.69 -18.46
C LEU A 15 39.99 20.51 -18.85
N SER A 16 39.66 19.81 -19.94
CA SER A 16 38.26 19.61 -20.38
C SER A 16 37.79 18.16 -20.29
N SER A 17 38.39 17.35 -19.43
CA SER A 17 37.98 15.95 -19.26
C SER A 17 37.78 15.59 -17.78
N CYS A 18 36.98 16.39 -17.07
CA CYS A 18 36.56 16.06 -15.72
C CYS A 18 35.08 16.44 -15.55
N GLU A 19 34.21 15.87 -16.38
CA GLU A 19 32.76 16.02 -16.20
C GLU A 19 32.03 14.72 -15.92
N GLU A 20 32.72 13.62 -15.70
CA GLU A 20 32.08 12.45 -15.11
C GLU A 20 32.92 12.02 -13.91
N ASN A 21 32.47 12.43 -12.73
CA ASN A 21 32.97 11.85 -11.50
C ASN A 21 32.62 10.35 -11.53
N PRO A 22 33.58 9.43 -11.71
CA PRO A 22 33.31 7.99 -11.75
C PRO A 22 32.79 7.46 -10.43
N PHE A 23 32.72 8.30 -9.37
CA PHE A 23 32.10 8.01 -8.09
C PHE A 23 30.75 8.69 -7.90
N SER A 24 30.31 9.53 -8.83
CA SER A 24 28.91 9.92 -8.93
C SER A 24 28.13 8.89 -9.77
N SER A 25 28.22 7.63 -9.42
CA SER A 25 27.09 6.79 -9.70
C SER A 25 25.92 7.50 -9.03
N LYS A 26 24.98 8.01 -9.83
CA LYS A 26 23.61 8.21 -9.35
C LYS A 26 23.18 6.85 -8.84
N SER A 27 23.52 6.52 -7.62
CA SER A 27 22.83 5.50 -6.89
C SER A 27 21.41 6.08 -6.77
N SER A 28 20.58 5.80 -7.76
CA SER A 28 19.17 5.80 -7.51
C SER A 28 19.03 4.86 -6.32
N ILE A 29 18.87 5.45 -5.13
CA ILE A 29 18.51 4.70 -3.94
C ILE A 29 17.30 3.93 -4.41
N PRO A 30 17.35 2.61 -4.53
CA PRO A 30 16.21 1.87 -5.01
C PRO A 30 15.08 2.25 -4.09
N HIS A 31 13.98 2.77 -4.65
CA HIS A 31 12.77 3.02 -3.88
C HIS A 31 12.34 1.67 -3.34
N ARG A 32 12.72 1.42 -2.10
CA ARG A 32 12.36 0.18 -1.44
C ARG A 32 10.90 0.26 -1.08
N LYS A 33 10.15 -0.71 -1.52
CA LYS A 33 8.71 -0.77 -1.33
C LYS A 33 8.27 -2.20 -1.10
N ILE A 34 7.14 -2.34 -0.44
CA ILE A 34 6.38 -3.57 -0.41
C ILE A 34 5.12 -3.34 -1.23
N ASN A 35 4.86 -4.20 -2.19
CA ASN A 35 3.71 -4.09 -3.07
C ASN A 35 3.00 -5.44 -3.25
N GLY A 36 1.78 -5.39 -3.74
CA GLY A 36 1.00 -6.60 -3.97
C GLY A 36 -0.44 -6.29 -4.35
N ILE A 37 -1.25 -7.33 -4.32
CA ILE A 37 -2.69 -7.25 -4.63
C ILE A 37 -3.49 -7.71 -3.41
N ILE A 38 -4.52 -6.96 -3.08
CA ILE A 38 -5.48 -7.29 -2.04
C ILE A 38 -6.81 -7.64 -2.70
N ASN A 39 -7.43 -8.71 -2.24
CA ASN A 39 -8.71 -9.20 -2.72
C ASN A 39 -9.74 -9.15 -1.59
N LEU A 40 -10.89 -8.50 -1.83
CA LEU A 40 -12.03 -8.51 -0.93
C LEU A 40 -12.95 -9.69 -1.30
N GLU A 41 -13.23 -10.56 -0.33
CA GLU A 41 -14.17 -11.65 -0.53
C GLU A 41 -15.57 -11.14 -0.87
N GLY A 42 -16.19 -11.72 -1.90
CA GLY A 42 -17.51 -11.32 -2.38
C GLY A 42 -17.55 -10.07 -3.25
N VAL A 43 -16.38 -9.54 -3.62
CA VAL A 43 -16.21 -8.48 -4.63
C VAL A 43 -15.46 -9.06 -5.82
N GLU A 44 -15.99 -8.91 -7.03
CA GLU A 44 -15.33 -9.43 -8.22
C GLU A 44 -14.03 -8.66 -8.53
N LEU A 45 -12.95 -9.38 -8.82
CA LEU A 45 -11.71 -8.81 -9.34
C LEU A 45 -11.88 -8.51 -10.82
N TYR A 46 -12.31 -7.30 -11.15
CA TYR A 46 -12.35 -6.72 -12.50
C TYR A 46 -13.20 -7.50 -13.56
N PRO A 47 -14.05 -6.81 -14.39
CA PRO A 47 -14.06 -5.36 -14.54
C PRO A 47 -15.05 -4.57 -13.65
N GLY A 48 -15.72 -5.15 -12.67
CA GLY A 48 -16.80 -4.48 -11.93
C GLY A 48 -16.59 -4.31 -10.43
N GLY A 49 -15.62 -5.01 -9.83
CA GLY A 49 -15.35 -4.93 -8.40
C GLY A 49 -14.45 -3.74 -8.04
N ASN A 50 -14.69 -3.15 -6.88
CA ASN A 50 -13.87 -2.06 -6.36
C ASN A 50 -13.19 -2.50 -5.06
N HIS A 51 -11.85 -2.60 -5.08
CA HIS A 51 -11.01 -2.98 -3.96
C HIS A 51 -10.23 -1.77 -3.40
N SER A 52 -10.66 -0.53 -3.71
CA SER A 52 -9.99 0.67 -3.24
C SER A 52 -10.23 0.96 -1.76
N GLY A 53 -9.29 1.71 -1.17
CA GLY A 53 -9.45 2.24 0.19
C GLY A 53 -9.17 1.23 1.29
N ILE A 54 -8.60 0.06 0.96
CA ILE A 54 -8.11 -0.86 1.98
C ILE A 54 -6.87 -0.21 2.60
N PHE A 55 -6.93 0.05 3.91
CA PHE A 55 -5.83 0.64 4.64
C PHE A 55 -4.73 -0.40 4.87
N VAL A 56 -3.51 -0.06 4.46
CA VAL A 56 -2.31 -0.90 4.59
C VAL A 56 -1.31 -0.15 5.44
N TRP A 57 -0.85 -0.74 6.54
CA TRP A 57 0.11 -0.05 7.41
C TRP A 57 1.03 -1.00 8.15
N SER A 58 2.17 -0.48 8.58
CA SER A 58 3.03 -1.10 9.58
C SER A 58 3.29 -0.10 10.70
N ASN A 59 2.82 -0.42 11.90
CA ASN A 59 3.02 0.44 13.06
C ASN A 59 4.50 0.53 13.46
N GLN A 60 5.23 -0.58 13.33
CA GLN A 60 6.66 -0.66 13.66
C GLN A 60 7.53 0.19 12.73
N LEU A 61 7.11 0.34 11.45
CA LEU A 61 7.82 1.17 10.46
C LEU A 61 7.27 2.60 10.40
N GLY A 62 6.11 2.88 11.00
CA GLY A 62 5.44 4.18 10.96
C GLY A 62 4.99 4.61 9.57
N ILE A 63 4.63 3.65 8.70
CA ILE A 63 4.25 3.87 7.31
C ILE A 63 2.87 3.34 7.00
N SER A 64 2.19 3.96 6.04
CA SER A 64 0.87 3.52 5.60
C SER A 64 0.59 3.93 4.15
N THR A 65 -0.35 3.22 3.53
CA THR A 65 -0.90 3.51 2.21
C THR A 65 -2.33 2.99 2.11
N SER A 66 -2.96 3.16 0.95
CA SER A 66 -4.27 2.57 0.64
C SER A 66 -4.26 1.91 -0.72
N SER A 67 -5.10 0.89 -0.90
CA SER A 67 -5.21 0.18 -2.17
C SER A 67 -5.92 1.00 -3.25
N GLY A 68 -5.56 0.74 -4.50
CA GLY A 68 -6.28 1.17 -5.70
C GLY A 68 -7.54 0.35 -5.98
N ALA A 69 -8.29 0.74 -7.03
CA ALA A 69 -9.54 0.08 -7.41
C ALA A 69 -9.35 -1.40 -7.83
N ASP A 70 -8.21 -1.73 -8.37
CA ASP A 70 -7.81 -3.09 -8.74
C ASP A 70 -7.26 -3.91 -7.57
N GLY A 71 -7.22 -3.33 -6.35
CA GLY A 71 -6.65 -3.93 -5.16
C GLY A 71 -5.14 -3.82 -5.07
N SER A 72 -4.46 -3.18 -6.02
CA SER A 72 -3.02 -2.96 -5.93
C SER A 72 -2.68 -1.99 -4.80
N PHE A 73 -1.57 -2.22 -4.14
CA PHE A 73 -1.01 -1.30 -3.15
C PHE A 73 0.50 -1.20 -3.29
N GLU A 74 1.03 -0.08 -2.85
CA GLU A 74 2.46 0.16 -2.74
C GLU A 74 2.74 0.87 -1.42
N LEU A 75 3.54 0.24 -0.57
CA LEU A 75 3.95 0.73 0.75
C LEU A 75 5.43 1.11 0.67
N GLU A 76 5.72 2.40 0.61
CA GLU A 76 7.08 2.92 0.54
C GLU A 76 7.81 2.70 1.87
N LEU A 77 9.00 2.12 1.79
CA LEU A 77 9.84 1.86 2.96
C LEU A 77 10.73 3.05 3.29
N PRO A 78 11.02 3.29 4.58
CA PRO A 78 12.01 4.29 4.98
C PRO A 78 13.35 4.03 4.32
N ALA A 79 14.11 5.11 4.03
CA ALA A 79 15.45 4.99 3.47
C ALA A 79 16.35 4.15 4.38
N ALA A 80 17.22 3.33 3.79
CA ALA A 80 18.17 2.49 4.53
C ALA A 80 19.16 3.30 5.38
N SER A 81 19.45 4.52 4.94
CA SER A 81 20.32 5.46 5.63
C SER A 81 19.56 6.76 5.90
N SER A 82 18.84 6.83 7.01
CA SER A 82 18.45 8.14 7.54
C SER A 82 19.68 8.80 8.17
N PRO A 83 19.88 10.13 7.99
CA PRO A 83 20.99 10.86 8.62
C PRO A 83 21.05 10.73 10.15
N ASN A 84 19.97 10.29 10.78
CA ASN A 84 19.87 10.07 12.22
C ASN A 84 20.08 8.59 12.64
N GLY A 85 20.68 7.77 11.79
CA GLY A 85 20.96 6.37 12.11
C GLY A 85 19.75 5.44 12.10
N GLY A 86 18.63 5.88 11.54
CA GLY A 86 17.34 5.18 11.60
C GLY A 86 17.00 4.41 10.31
N GLY A 87 17.89 3.57 9.84
CA GLY A 87 17.51 2.54 8.87
C GLY A 87 16.55 1.53 9.48
N ILE A 88 15.93 0.69 8.64
CA ILE A 88 15.09 -0.41 9.13
C ILE A 88 16.02 -1.39 9.89
N ALA A 89 15.73 -1.61 11.16
CA ALA A 89 16.48 -2.57 11.98
C ALA A 89 16.20 -4.00 11.51
N ASP A 90 17.12 -4.90 11.81
CA ASP A 90 16.92 -6.33 11.57
C ASP A 90 15.78 -6.86 12.44
N GLY A 91 14.92 -7.69 11.87
CA GLY A 91 13.79 -8.28 12.59
C GLY A 91 12.55 -8.47 11.73
N ASP A 92 11.49 -8.92 12.40
CA ASP A 92 10.19 -9.20 11.78
C ASP A 92 9.24 -8.03 11.98
N TYR A 93 8.58 -7.65 10.88
CA TYR A 93 7.67 -6.53 10.83
C TYR A 93 6.30 -6.98 10.32
N ILE A 94 5.25 -6.55 10.99
CA ILE A 94 3.89 -6.90 10.62
C ILE A 94 3.29 -5.79 9.76
N ILE A 95 2.76 -6.17 8.61
CA ILE A 95 1.95 -5.33 7.74
C ILE A 95 0.50 -5.74 7.93
N TYR A 96 -0.34 -4.78 8.24
CA TYR A 96 -1.76 -4.92 8.49
C TYR A 96 -2.56 -4.45 7.29
N PHE A 97 -3.69 -5.13 7.03
CA PHE A 97 -4.63 -4.83 5.96
C PHE A 97 -6.03 -4.75 6.54
N PHE A 98 -6.69 -3.62 6.40
CA PHE A 98 -8.00 -3.37 7.00
C PHE A 98 -8.92 -2.56 6.11
N ILE A 99 -10.17 -2.97 6.07
CA ILE A 99 -11.32 -2.18 5.62
C ILE A 99 -12.53 -2.56 6.46
N SER A 100 -13.47 -1.63 6.65
CA SER A 100 -14.70 -1.90 7.40
C SER A 100 -15.44 -3.11 6.87
N ASN A 101 -16.02 -3.90 7.77
CA ASN A 101 -16.80 -5.10 7.47
C ASN A 101 -15.97 -6.30 6.95
N TYR A 102 -14.64 -6.22 7.04
CA TYR A 102 -13.73 -7.31 6.71
C TYR A 102 -12.83 -7.65 7.89
N GLU A 103 -12.41 -8.90 7.96
CA GLU A 103 -11.47 -9.38 8.95
C GLU A 103 -10.10 -8.74 8.73
N LEU A 104 -9.47 -8.30 9.82
CA LEU A 104 -8.10 -7.79 9.78
C LEU A 104 -7.16 -8.91 9.30
N SER A 105 -6.39 -8.65 8.27
CA SER A 105 -5.37 -9.57 7.77
C SER A 105 -3.96 -9.02 8.01
N THR A 106 -2.98 -9.89 8.12
CA THR A 106 -1.59 -9.53 8.36
C THR A 106 -0.64 -10.32 7.48
N VAL A 107 0.50 -9.70 7.15
CA VAL A 107 1.64 -10.34 6.52
C VAL A 107 2.88 -9.96 7.33
N GLU A 108 3.69 -10.97 7.66
CA GLU A 108 4.98 -10.77 8.33
C GLU A 108 6.09 -10.71 7.29
N VAL A 109 6.97 -9.71 7.41
CA VAL A 109 8.12 -9.50 6.52
C VAL A 109 9.36 -9.30 7.37
N THR A 110 10.40 -10.07 7.07
CA THR A 110 11.68 -10.01 7.77
C THR A 110 12.66 -9.08 7.05
N PHE A 111 13.35 -8.25 7.81
CA PHE A 111 14.47 -7.42 7.34
C PHE A 111 15.78 -7.90 7.94
N ALA A 112 16.82 -7.91 7.10
CA ALA A 112 18.19 -8.18 7.52
C ALA A 112 19.13 -7.18 6.85
N SER A 113 20.00 -6.53 7.62
CA SER A 113 20.89 -5.47 7.16
C SER A 113 20.17 -4.33 6.44
N GLY A 114 18.94 -4.03 6.89
CA GLY A 114 18.08 -3.00 6.30
C GLY A 114 17.42 -3.39 4.98
N GLU A 115 17.58 -4.59 4.47
CA GLU A 115 17.02 -5.11 3.23
C GLU A 115 15.92 -6.14 3.51
N ILE A 116 14.94 -6.26 2.59
CA ILE A 116 13.93 -7.30 2.67
C ILE A 116 14.60 -8.66 2.51
N LEU A 117 14.42 -9.53 3.49
CA LEU A 117 14.86 -10.91 3.37
C LEU A 117 13.89 -11.65 2.44
N ASN A 118 14.40 -12.11 1.30
CA ASN A 118 13.61 -12.88 0.35
C ASN A 118 13.09 -14.17 0.97
N ASP A 119 11.79 -14.23 1.24
CA ASP A 119 11.10 -15.48 1.58
C ASP A 119 10.37 -16.01 0.35
N ASN A 120 10.79 -17.18 -0.12
CA ASN A 120 10.20 -17.83 -1.27
C ASN A 120 8.70 -18.16 -1.12
N ARG A 121 8.12 -18.02 0.07
CA ARG A 121 6.70 -18.24 0.34
C ARG A 121 5.89 -16.96 0.45
N ILE A 122 6.50 -15.87 0.91
CA ILE A 122 5.82 -14.64 1.31
C ILE A 122 6.13 -13.49 0.35
N ILE A 123 7.42 -13.16 0.17
CA ILE A 123 7.84 -11.94 -0.53
C ILE A 123 9.05 -12.21 -1.42
N LYS A 124 9.13 -11.51 -2.55
CA LYS A 124 10.27 -11.49 -3.45
C LYS A 124 11.28 -10.43 -3.00
N ILE A 125 12.50 -10.52 -3.52
CA ILE A 125 13.58 -9.57 -3.18
C ILE A 125 13.27 -8.13 -3.61
N ASP A 126 12.43 -7.95 -4.62
CA ASP A 126 11.95 -6.65 -5.10
C ASP A 126 10.79 -6.06 -4.27
N GLY A 127 10.38 -6.76 -3.22
CA GLY A 127 9.31 -6.35 -2.31
C GLY A 127 7.90 -6.72 -2.75
N GLU A 128 7.72 -7.45 -3.84
CA GLU A 128 6.40 -7.92 -4.26
C GLU A 128 5.93 -9.11 -3.43
N LEU A 129 4.73 -9.03 -2.88
CA LEU A 129 4.10 -10.18 -2.20
C LEU A 129 3.80 -11.29 -3.21
N ARG A 130 4.17 -12.53 -2.87
CA ARG A 130 4.00 -13.70 -3.76
C ARG A 130 2.56 -14.16 -3.88
N LYS A 131 1.72 -13.82 -2.92
CA LYS A 131 0.31 -14.19 -2.89
C LYS A 131 -0.54 -12.96 -2.67
N LYS A 132 -1.73 -12.97 -3.24
CA LYS A 132 -2.75 -11.98 -2.95
C LYS A 132 -3.15 -12.07 -1.48
N VAL A 133 -3.32 -10.92 -0.84
CA VAL A 133 -3.88 -10.83 0.50
C VAL A 133 -5.40 -10.90 0.39
N ASN A 134 -6.02 -11.92 0.96
CA ASN A 134 -7.48 -12.07 0.91
C ASN A 134 -8.07 -11.59 2.23
N LEU A 135 -8.94 -10.58 2.16
CA LEU A 135 -9.74 -10.14 3.29
C LEU A 135 -11.10 -10.82 3.24
N ARG A 136 -11.45 -11.48 4.35
CA ARG A 136 -12.71 -12.19 4.50
C ARG A 136 -13.80 -11.23 4.95
N ARG A 137 -14.95 -11.25 4.27
CA ARG A 137 -16.10 -10.46 4.69
C ARG A 137 -16.68 -11.03 5.98
N MET A 138 -17.03 -10.16 6.92
CA MET A 138 -17.64 -10.56 8.19
C MET A 138 -19.15 -10.61 8.12
N VAL A 139 -19.78 -9.63 7.48
CA VAL A 139 -21.23 -9.48 7.45
C VAL A 139 -21.71 -9.09 6.07
N GLN A 140 -22.75 -9.76 5.59
CA GLN A 140 -23.49 -9.32 4.41
C GLN A 140 -24.61 -8.38 4.85
N ILE A 141 -24.62 -7.16 4.31
CA ILE A 141 -25.65 -6.14 4.60
C ILE A 141 -26.48 -5.93 3.35
N ASN A 142 -27.79 -6.16 3.48
CA ASN A 142 -28.77 -5.87 2.45
C ASN A 142 -29.72 -4.78 2.96
N THR A 143 -29.91 -3.73 2.18
CA THR A 143 -30.80 -2.64 2.51
C THR A 143 -31.94 -2.56 1.48
N SER A 144 -33.17 -2.42 1.94
CA SER A 144 -34.31 -2.15 1.09
C SER A 144 -35.17 -1.03 1.67
N VAL A 145 -35.80 -0.26 0.81
CA VAL A 145 -36.65 0.88 1.17
C VAL A 145 -38.06 0.61 0.63
N GLN A 146 -39.07 0.84 1.44
CA GLN A 146 -40.47 0.70 1.07
C GLN A 146 -41.20 1.99 1.41
N PRO A 147 -41.98 2.57 0.44
CA PRO A 147 -42.02 2.16 -0.97
C PRO A 147 -40.74 2.42 -1.71
N SER A 148 -40.45 1.72 -2.82
CA SER A 148 -39.25 1.89 -3.64
C SER A 148 -39.33 3.12 -4.57
N ILE A 149 -40.50 3.70 -4.74
CA ILE A 149 -40.77 4.89 -5.57
C ILE A 149 -41.57 5.88 -4.71
N PHE A 150 -41.10 7.11 -4.67
CA PHE A 150 -41.73 8.21 -3.92
C PHE A 150 -42.44 9.16 -4.89
N PRO A 151 -43.80 9.29 -4.81
CA PRO A 151 -44.52 10.34 -5.50
C PRO A 151 -44.06 11.73 -5.04
N LYS A 152 -44.28 12.77 -5.88
CA LYS A 152 -43.82 14.13 -5.59
C LYS A 152 -44.35 14.72 -4.27
N ASN A 153 -45.49 14.24 -3.80
CA ASN A 153 -46.16 14.67 -2.54
C ASN A 153 -46.33 13.47 -1.59
N PHE A 154 -45.23 12.72 -1.38
CA PHE A 154 -45.26 11.57 -0.47
C PHE A 154 -45.20 12.07 0.98
N GLU A 155 -46.26 11.77 1.75
CA GLU A 155 -46.40 12.16 3.17
C GLU A 155 -46.48 10.95 4.11
N GLU A 156 -46.33 9.73 3.55
CA GLU A 156 -46.41 8.50 4.34
C GLU A 156 -45.05 8.11 4.94
N ASP A 157 -45.06 7.22 5.91
CA ASP A 157 -43.84 6.71 6.54
C ASP A 157 -43.00 5.88 5.58
N VAL A 158 -41.70 6.11 5.59
CA VAL A 158 -40.72 5.33 4.84
C VAL A 158 -40.21 4.20 5.72
N LYS A 159 -40.36 2.98 5.27
CA LYS A 159 -39.80 1.81 5.94
C LYS A 159 -38.48 1.44 5.34
N VAL A 160 -37.41 1.60 6.12
CA VAL A 160 -36.03 1.12 5.76
C VAL A 160 -35.79 -0.22 6.44
N ILE A 161 -35.55 -1.25 5.65
CA ILE A 161 -35.22 -2.59 6.15
C ILE A 161 -33.74 -2.83 5.92
N ILE A 162 -32.99 -3.05 7.00
CA ILE A 162 -31.59 -3.42 6.96
C ILE A 162 -31.50 -4.86 7.47
N LYS A 163 -31.04 -5.76 6.57
CA LYS A 163 -30.78 -7.16 6.91
C LYS A 163 -29.27 -7.38 6.97
N ALA A 164 -28.74 -7.64 8.16
CA ALA A 164 -27.36 -8.04 8.37
C ALA A 164 -27.33 -9.56 8.57
N THR A 165 -26.50 -10.25 7.80
CA THR A 165 -26.32 -11.70 7.86
C THR A 165 -24.83 -11.98 8.06
N PRO A 166 -24.41 -12.62 9.17
CA PRO A 166 -23.02 -13.04 9.34
C PRO A 166 -22.61 -14.02 8.23
N ASP A 167 -21.43 -13.85 7.67
CA ASP A 167 -20.89 -14.79 6.69
C ASP A 167 -20.30 -16.05 7.36
N ARG A 168 -20.14 -16.01 8.69
CA ARG A 168 -19.59 -17.11 9.50
C ARG A 168 -20.36 -17.25 10.82
N SER A 169 -20.43 -18.47 11.35
CA SER A 169 -21.16 -18.80 12.58
C SER A 169 -20.49 -18.28 13.86
N ASP A 170 -19.23 -17.91 13.81
CA ASP A 170 -18.45 -17.35 14.93
C ASP A 170 -18.51 -15.81 15.01
N ILE A 171 -19.21 -15.17 14.08
CA ILE A 171 -19.39 -13.70 14.06
C ILE A 171 -20.68 -13.35 14.77
N PHE A 172 -20.58 -12.56 15.81
CA PHE A 172 -21.69 -11.99 16.56
C PHE A 172 -21.65 -10.46 16.43
N PHE A 173 -22.81 -9.87 16.17
CA PHE A 173 -22.93 -8.42 16.18
C PHE A 173 -24.14 -8.01 17.04
N TYR A 174 -23.97 -6.86 17.72
CA TYR A 174 -25.02 -6.25 18.51
C TYR A 174 -25.47 -4.97 17.83
N LEU A 175 -26.77 -4.88 17.51
CA LEU A 175 -27.38 -3.62 17.09
C LEU A 175 -27.72 -2.81 18.35
N LYS A 176 -26.92 -1.80 18.64
CA LYS A 176 -27.26 -0.81 19.66
C LYS A 176 -28.08 0.28 19.00
N GLY A 177 -29.33 0.42 19.42
CA GLY A 177 -30.42 1.26 18.90
C GLY A 177 -30.06 2.31 17.86
N LEU A 178 -30.72 2.24 16.72
CA LEU A 178 -30.61 3.26 15.67
C LEU A 178 -31.54 4.42 16.08
N GLU A 179 -30.98 5.49 16.65
CA GLU A 179 -31.70 6.75 16.78
C GLU A 179 -31.60 7.49 15.43
N ILE A 180 -32.70 7.59 14.71
CA ILE A 180 -32.81 8.44 13.53
C ILE A 180 -33.25 9.82 14.04
N PRO A 181 -32.41 10.85 13.98
CA PRO A 181 -32.84 12.21 14.31
C PRO A 181 -33.97 12.61 13.37
N ARG A 182 -35.04 13.19 13.93
CA ARG A 182 -36.14 13.76 13.16
C ARG A 182 -35.75 15.10 12.55
#